data_f15020cc875e815b5c52f3293b6d4e70
#
_entry.id   f15020cc875e815b5c52f3293b6d4e70
#
_cell.length_a   1.000
_cell.length_b   1.000
_cell.length_c   1.000
_cell.angle_alpha   90.00
_cell.angle_beta   90.00
_cell.angle_gamma   90.00
#
_symmetry.space_group_name_H-M   'P 1'
#
loop_
_entity.id
_entity.type
_entity.pdbx_description
1 polymer ?
#
loop_
_entity_poly.entity_id
_entity_poly.type
_entity_poly.pdbx_seq_one_letter_code
_entity_poly.pdbx_strand_id
1 'polypeptide(L)'
;MQKTLKPLRLPQETATLDNGLRVVVHEDRSSPIVAVHIMYHAGSKNERVGRTGLAHLLEHLLFEGSENCPKGQFDRLLERVGGTNNGSTWLDRTNYYEVVPSHAVELALWLERERMGHFLPVLDEEMLDVQRSVVINERKQVYENRPYGLAYETLQRLLFPEGHPYSWPTIGYTPDLEAMSLQDASDFYRRYYAPDNAVLVLAGDVGVEQGFEWGARYFADLPANGGVRPSPAANGAGTGGGTQVLEDRVSFPRIYHAYAVPPYGTEAWVQLDVLSYLLADGESSRLQQTVVRDAELAQDADTYLYPTELAGIFGIVTTARSGVPTERLAAAVDQVVERVVQDGVSEDEVTGAIRRARRDHINAMASVEDRAEELAYAATVLSDAGRLDEILNQYERVTTDDVRRVAREHLGIDRRATVVVVPRREDGHGQ
;
A
#
# COMPACT_ATOMS: atom_id res chain seq x y z
N MET A 1 -18.01 24.11 -23.54
CA MET A 1 -18.81 23.50 -22.45
C MET A 1 -18.11 22.22 -22.05
N GLN A 2 -17.33 22.22 -20.96
CA GLN A 2 -16.82 21.01 -20.36
C GLN A 2 -18.04 20.19 -19.90
N LYS A 3 -18.22 18.97 -20.43
CA LYS A 3 -19.18 18.03 -19.88
C LYS A 3 -18.67 17.66 -18.48
N THR A 4 -19.35 18.12 -17.45
CA THR A 4 -19.11 17.66 -16.08
C THR A 4 -19.18 16.13 -16.08
N LEU A 5 -18.11 15.48 -15.69
CA LEU A 5 -18.08 14.02 -15.56
C LEU A 5 -19.09 13.60 -14.49
N LYS A 6 -19.72 12.44 -14.65
CA LYS A 6 -20.59 11.92 -13.59
C LYS A 6 -19.74 11.63 -12.33
N PRO A 7 -20.19 12.02 -11.13
CA PRO A 7 -19.52 11.66 -9.91
C PRO A 7 -19.27 10.15 -9.83
N LEU A 8 -18.08 9.75 -9.40
CA LEU A 8 -17.81 8.36 -9.03
C LEU A 8 -18.47 8.11 -7.67
N ARG A 9 -19.17 7.01 -7.56
CA ARG A 9 -19.79 6.56 -6.30
C ARG A 9 -19.65 5.06 -6.18
N LEU A 10 -19.26 4.64 -5.00
CA LEU A 10 -19.27 3.25 -4.57
C LEU A 10 -20.30 3.12 -3.42
N PRO A 11 -21.58 2.80 -3.72
CA PRO A 11 -22.62 2.73 -2.71
C PRO A 11 -22.25 1.74 -1.62
N GLN A 12 -22.35 2.14 -0.38
CA GLN A 12 -22.07 1.30 0.78
C GLN A 12 -22.88 1.75 1.98
N GLU A 13 -23.14 0.83 2.90
CA GLU A 13 -23.73 1.08 4.21
C GLU A 13 -22.77 0.58 5.29
N THR A 14 -22.70 1.29 6.41
CA THR A 14 -21.79 0.97 7.51
C THR A 14 -22.53 0.85 8.82
N ALA A 15 -22.23 -0.21 9.58
CA ALA A 15 -22.66 -0.38 10.96
C ALA A 15 -21.45 -0.66 11.87
N THR A 16 -21.58 -0.34 13.15
CA THR A 16 -20.56 -0.68 14.15
C THR A 16 -21.19 -1.57 15.21
N LEU A 17 -20.58 -2.73 15.46
CA LEU A 17 -21.01 -3.66 16.49
C LEU A 17 -20.61 -3.14 17.89
N ASP A 18 -21.23 -3.68 18.95
CA ASP A 18 -20.95 -3.29 20.34
C ASP A 18 -19.49 -3.51 20.76
N ASN A 19 -18.80 -4.48 20.15
CA ASN A 19 -17.39 -4.74 20.35
C ASN A 19 -16.45 -3.85 19.49
N GLY A 20 -17.00 -2.89 18.75
CA GLY A 20 -16.24 -1.92 17.97
C GLY A 20 -15.93 -2.34 16.53
N LEU A 21 -16.23 -3.57 16.09
CA LEU A 21 -16.04 -3.98 14.70
C LEU A 21 -16.93 -3.13 13.78
N ARG A 22 -16.33 -2.51 12.80
CA ARG A 22 -17.07 -1.82 11.73
C ARG A 22 -17.36 -2.80 10.61
N VAL A 23 -18.61 -2.88 10.21
CA VAL A 23 -19.08 -3.71 9.10
C VAL A 23 -19.54 -2.79 7.98
N VAL A 24 -18.94 -2.94 6.80
CA VAL A 24 -19.28 -2.19 5.59
C VAL A 24 -19.86 -3.18 4.59
N VAL A 25 -21.00 -2.84 3.99
CA VAL A 25 -21.67 -3.66 2.98
C VAL A 25 -21.79 -2.87 1.67
N HIS A 26 -21.28 -3.43 0.60
CA HIS A 26 -21.44 -2.95 -0.77
C HIS A 26 -22.25 -3.97 -1.58
N GLU A 27 -23.54 -3.71 -1.75
CA GLU A 27 -24.43 -4.61 -2.51
C GLU A 27 -24.21 -4.43 -4.02
N ASP A 28 -23.77 -5.51 -4.70
CA ASP A 28 -23.66 -5.61 -6.15
C ASP A 28 -24.09 -7.02 -6.61
N ARG A 29 -25.30 -7.13 -7.12
CA ARG A 29 -25.88 -8.39 -7.59
C ARG A 29 -25.57 -8.73 -9.06
N SER A 30 -24.58 -8.08 -9.64
CA SER A 30 -24.18 -8.32 -11.03
C SER A 30 -23.56 -9.70 -11.27
N SER A 31 -23.02 -10.33 -10.23
CA SER A 31 -22.42 -11.66 -10.25
C SER A 31 -22.71 -12.39 -8.92
N PRO A 32 -22.90 -13.72 -8.93
CA PRO A 32 -23.25 -14.48 -7.71
C PRO A 32 -22.01 -14.80 -6.85
N ILE A 33 -21.18 -13.79 -6.58
CA ILE A 33 -19.95 -13.88 -5.77
C ILE A 33 -19.92 -12.76 -4.74
N VAL A 34 -19.21 -13.01 -3.64
CA VAL A 34 -18.99 -12.01 -2.57
C VAL A 34 -17.51 -12.03 -2.20
N ALA A 35 -16.94 -10.86 -2.05
CA ALA A 35 -15.68 -10.66 -1.36
C ALA A 35 -15.96 -10.43 0.14
N VAL A 36 -15.38 -11.26 0.98
CA VAL A 36 -15.28 -11.08 2.43
C VAL A 36 -13.88 -10.56 2.70
N HIS A 37 -13.76 -9.35 3.22
CA HIS A 37 -12.47 -8.69 3.40
C HIS A 37 -12.37 -8.15 4.82
N ILE A 38 -11.36 -8.58 5.57
CA ILE A 38 -11.02 -8.01 6.87
C ILE A 38 -9.72 -7.25 6.79
N MET A 39 -9.75 -5.99 7.23
CA MET A 39 -8.57 -5.13 7.33
C MET A 39 -8.35 -4.71 8.77
N TYR A 40 -7.16 -5.02 9.28
CA TYR A 40 -6.68 -4.58 10.58
C TYR A 40 -5.87 -3.29 10.43
N HIS A 41 -6.13 -2.29 11.29
CA HIS A 41 -5.35 -1.05 11.34
C HIS A 41 -4.02 -1.29 12.06
N ALA A 42 -3.24 -2.18 11.50
CA ALA A 42 -1.94 -2.61 11.99
C ALA A 42 -1.07 -3.06 10.81
N GLY A 43 0.06 -2.44 10.67
CA GLY A 43 1.07 -2.73 9.65
C GLY A 43 2.47 -2.54 10.22
N SER A 44 3.47 -2.44 9.35
CA SER A 44 4.86 -2.30 9.82
C SER A 44 5.11 -1.02 10.61
N LYS A 45 4.28 0.03 10.47
CA LYS A 45 4.37 1.23 11.32
C LYS A 45 4.16 0.96 12.82
N ASN A 46 3.50 -0.13 13.17
CA ASN A 46 3.17 -0.51 14.53
C ASN A 46 4.28 -1.31 15.22
N GLU A 47 5.34 -1.60 14.49
CA GLU A 47 6.54 -2.28 14.97
C GLU A 47 7.48 -1.33 15.73
N ARG A 48 8.59 -1.86 16.18
CA ARG A 48 9.66 -1.09 16.84
C ARG A 48 11.02 -1.48 16.28
N VAL A 49 11.98 -0.59 16.39
CA VAL A 49 13.37 -0.86 16.05
C VAL A 49 13.85 -2.13 16.79
N GLY A 50 14.50 -3.03 16.07
CA GLY A 50 14.95 -4.33 16.58
C GLY A 50 13.86 -5.42 16.53
N ARG A 51 12.68 -5.12 15.99
CA ARG A 51 11.55 -6.05 15.78
C ARG A 51 10.78 -5.73 14.50
N THR A 52 11.51 -5.33 13.46
CA THR A 52 10.90 -5.01 12.16
C THR A 52 10.56 -6.29 11.39
N GLY A 53 9.48 -6.25 10.61
CA GLY A 53 8.95 -7.43 9.89
C GLY A 53 7.95 -8.26 10.69
N LEU A 54 7.61 -7.85 11.91
CA LEU A 54 6.69 -8.60 12.79
C LEU A 54 5.27 -8.66 12.23
N ALA A 55 4.78 -7.55 11.67
CA ALA A 55 3.43 -7.49 11.10
C ALA A 55 3.29 -8.46 9.91
N HIS A 56 4.29 -8.49 9.03
CA HIS A 56 4.32 -9.39 7.87
C HIS A 56 4.54 -10.86 8.30
N LEU A 57 5.41 -11.12 9.26
CA LEU A 57 5.58 -12.46 9.82
C LEU A 57 4.28 -12.97 10.44
N LEU A 58 3.54 -12.12 11.14
CA LEU A 58 2.24 -12.48 11.72
C LEU A 58 1.19 -12.76 10.64
N GLU A 59 1.21 -12.03 9.52
CA GLU A 59 0.38 -12.37 8.36
C GLU A 59 0.59 -13.82 7.95
N HIS A 60 1.85 -14.25 7.75
CA HIS A 60 2.18 -15.64 7.41
C HIS A 60 1.71 -16.65 8.48
N LEU A 61 1.93 -16.33 9.74
CA LEU A 61 1.51 -17.20 10.86
C LEU A 61 -0.01 -17.43 10.86
N LEU A 62 -0.78 -16.42 10.51
CA LEU A 62 -2.26 -16.46 10.50
C LEU A 62 -2.87 -17.28 9.34
N PHE A 63 -2.06 -17.76 8.40
CA PHE A 63 -2.46 -18.77 7.41
C PHE A 63 -2.23 -20.22 7.89
N GLU A 64 -1.50 -20.41 9.00
CA GLU A 64 -1.12 -21.73 9.48
C GLU A 64 -2.24 -22.49 10.20
N GLY A 65 -3.35 -21.83 10.52
CA GLY A 65 -4.54 -22.43 11.12
C GLY A 65 -5.00 -21.74 12.41
N SER A 66 -5.99 -22.35 13.04
CA SER A 66 -6.60 -21.92 14.31
C SER A 66 -7.01 -23.13 15.15
N GLU A 67 -7.55 -22.87 16.34
CA GLU A 67 -8.03 -23.92 17.27
C GLU A 67 -9.01 -24.89 16.59
N ASN A 68 -9.94 -24.39 15.75
CA ASN A 68 -10.98 -25.21 15.12
C ASN A 68 -10.75 -25.42 13.61
N CYS A 69 -9.76 -24.76 13.02
CA CYS A 69 -9.36 -24.91 11.62
C CYS A 69 -7.86 -25.24 11.53
N PRO A 70 -7.48 -26.53 11.63
CA PRO A 70 -6.07 -26.94 11.59
C PRO A 70 -5.36 -26.54 10.30
N LYS A 71 -4.04 -26.44 10.34
CA LYS A 71 -3.15 -26.13 9.22
C LYS A 71 -3.54 -26.81 7.92
N GLY A 72 -3.61 -26.04 6.84
CA GLY A 72 -3.96 -26.48 5.49
C GLY A 72 -5.44 -26.84 5.29
N GLN A 73 -6.30 -26.65 6.30
CA GLN A 73 -7.74 -26.80 6.15
C GLN A 73 -8.40 -25.55 5.56
N PHE A 74 -7.88 -24.39 5.84
CA PHE A 74 -8.41 -23.11 5.37
C PHE A 74 -8.55 -23.12 3.85
N ASP A 75 -7.46 -23.31 3.12
CA ASP A 75 -7.44 -23.36 1.65
C ASP A 75 -8.33 -24.47 1.10
N ARG A 76 -8.27 -25.67 1.69
CA ARG A 76 -9.07 -26.81 1.25
C ARG A 76 -10.58 -26.57 1.36
N LEU A 77 -11.02 -25.86 2.40
CA LEU A 77 -12.42 -25.55 2.61
C LEU A 77 -12.90 -24.53 1.56
N LEU A 78 -12.10 -23.52 1.25
CA LEU A 78 -12.39 -22.53 0.21
C LEU A 78 -12.35 -23.15 -1.18
N GLU A 79 -11.33 -23.93 -1.51
CA GLU A 79 -11.23 -24.61 -2.80
C GLU A 79 -12.45 -25.50 -3.10
N ARG A 80 -12.98 -26.20 -2.08
CA ARG A 80 -14.18 -27.06 -2.25
C ARG A 80 -15.44 -26.31 -2.68
N VAL A 81 -15.54 -25.04 -2.33
CA VAL A 81 -16.66 -24.17 -2.71
C VAL A 81 -16.35 -23.28 -3.90
N GLY A 82 -15.15 -23.40 -4.48
CA GLY A 82 -14.70 -22.57 -5.61
C GLY A 82 -14.29 -21.15 -5.17
N GLY A 83 -13.90 -20.99 -3.91
CA GLY A 83 -13.39 -19.74 -3.37
C GLY A 83 -11.88 -19.60 -3.55
N THR A 84 -11.41 -18.35 -3.45
CA THR A 84 -9.99 -17.97 -3.41
C THR A 84 -9.74 -17.14 -2.15
N ASN A 85 -8.49 -17.10 -1.68
CA ASN A 85 -8.08 -16.24 -0.56
C ASN A 85 -6.70 -15.65 -0.79
N ASN A 86 -6.40 -14.58 -0.08
CA ASN A 86 -5.06 -14.05 0.07
C ASN A 86 -4.99 -13.10 1.29
N GLY A 87 -3.79 -12.61 1.58
CA GLY A 87 -3.54 -11.56 2.55
C GLY A 87 -2.40 -10.66 2.10
N SER A 88 -2.28 -9.51 2.71
CA SER A 88 -1.12 -8.64 2.51
C SER A 88 -0.89 -7.72 3.70
N THR A 89 0.38 -7.42 3.94
CA THR A 89 0.80 -6.42 4.93
C THR A 89 1.47 -5.25 4.24
N TRP A 90 1.14 -4.05 4.68
CA TRP A 90 1.82 -2.85 4.25
C TRP A 90 2.18 -1.96 5.45
N LEU A 91 2.56 -0.69 5.19
CA LEU A 91 2.97 0.23 6.25
C LEU A 91 1.89 0.44 7.31
N ASP A 92 0.62 0.61 6.89
CA ASP A 92 -0.47 1.05 7.76
C ASP A 92 -1.47 -0.04 8.11
N ARG A 93 -1.50 -1.15 7.39
CA ARG A 93 -2.54 -2.16 7.50
C ARG A 93 -2.03 -3.57 7.22
N THR A 94 -2.76 -4.56 7.74
CA THR A 94 -2.74 -5.96 7.30
C THR A 94 -4.17 -6.37 6.97
N ASN A 95 -4.36 -7.05 5.85
CA ASN A 95 -5.68 -7.51 5.43
C ASN A 95 -5.66 -8.97 5.01
N TYR A 96 -6.83 -9.59 5.11
CA TYR A 96 -7.14 -10.91 4.58
C TYR A 96 -8.45 -10.83 3.83
N TYR A 97 -8.59 -11.63 2.77
CA TYR A 97 -9.82 -11.64 2.00
C TYR A 97 -10.07 -12.99 1.33
N GLU A 98 -11.33 -13.28 1.15
CA GLU A 98 -11.84 -14.40 0.37
C GLU A 98 -12.81 -13.88 -0.69
N VAL A 99 -12.73 -14.46 -1.88
CA VAL A 99 -13.77 -14.32 -2.90
C VAL A 99 -14.47 -15.66 -3.06
N VAL A 100 -15.74 -15.70 -2.73
CA VAL A 100 -16.53 -16.94 -2.68
C VAL A 100 -17.86 -16.80 -3.44
N PRO A 101 -18.45 -17.90 -3.93
CA PRO A 101 -19.85 -17.89 -4.35
C PRO A 101 -20.76 -17.44 -3.20
N SER A 102 -21.84 -16.69 -3.50
CA SER A 102 -22.72 -16.08 -2.49
C SER A 102 -23.32 -17.07 -1.47
N HIS A 103 -23.48 -18.35 -1.85
CA HIS A 103 -23.94 -19.40 -0.92
C HIS A 103 -22.87 -19.88 0.07
N ALA A 104 -21.60 -19.49 -0.10
CA ALA A 104 -20.48 -19.92 0.74
C ALA A 104 -19.93 -18.79 1.65
N VAL A 105 -20.57 -17.62 1.69
CA VAL A 105 -20.13 -16.45 2.50
C VAL A 105 -19.98 -16.79 3.97
N GLU A 106 -20.90 -17.57 4.55
CA GLU A 106 -20.82 -17.95 5.96
C GLU A 106 -19.58 -18.81 6.29
N LEU A 107 -19.08 -19.57 5.32
CA LEU A 107 -17.80 -20.28 5.47
C LEU A 107 -16.62 -19.31 5.58
N ALA A 108 -16.55 -18.32 4.69
CA ALA A 108 -15.48 -17.30 4.73
C ALA A 108 -15.53 -16.49 6.04
N LEU A 109 -16.72 -16.07 6.48
CA LEU A 109 -16.90 -15.37 7.75
C LEU A 109 -16.48 -16.23 8.96
N TRP A 110 -16.77 -17.52 8.94
CA TRP A 110 -16.33 -18.43 9.98
C TRP A 110 -14.79 -18.57 10.00
N LEU A 111 -14.17 -18.66 8.84
CA LEU A 111 -12.70 -18.73 8.72
C LEU A 111 -12.02 -17.46 9.26
N GLU A 112 -12.57 -16.29 8.93
CA GLU A 112 -12.03 -15.02 9.44
C GLU A 112 -12.30 -14.83 10.95
N ARG A 113 -13.44 -15.32 11.46
CA ARG A 113 -13.66 -15.40 12.90
C ARG A 113 -12.60 -16.26 13.60
N GLU A 114 -12.27 -17.43 13.02
CA GLU A 114 -11.23 -18.32 13.54
C GLU A 114 -9.86 -17.63 13.58
N ARG A 115 -9.51 -16.91 12.51
CA ARG A 115 -8.28 -16.10 12.43
C ARG A 115 -8.24 -15.02 13.50
N MET A 116 -9.33 -14.27 13.69
CA MET A 116 -9.41 -13.14 14.62
C MET A 116 -9.46 -13.59 16.09
N GLY A 117 -10.15 -14.67 16.40
CA GLY A 117 -10.48 -15.04 17.78
C GLY A 117 -9.79 -16.28 18.33
N HIS A 118 -9.28 -17.19 17.47
CA HIS A 118 -8.89 -18.54 17.86
C HIS A 118 -7.48 -18.96 17.40
N PHE A 119 -6.62 -18.00 17.08
CA PHE A 119 -5.26 -18.26 16.59
C PHE A 119 -4.27 -18.60 17.73
N LEU A 120 -4.28 -17.85 18.84
CA LEU A 120 -3.24 -17.97 19.88
C LEU A 120 -3.07 -19.38 20.47
N PRO A 121 -4.13 -20.20 20.61
CA PRO A 121 -3.96 -21.56 21.14
C PRO A 121 -3.08 -22.48 20.29
N VAL A 122 -2.92 -22.18 19.01
CA VAL A 122 -2.14 -23.00 18.06
C VAL A 122 -0.75 -22.45 17.78
N LEU A 123 -0.47 -21.22 18.20
CA LEU A 123 0.83 -20.58 18.00
C LEU A 123 1.90 -21.23 18.87
N ASP A 124 2.91 -21.83 18.26
CA ASP A 124 4.04 -22.46 18.90
C ASP A 124 5.39 -22.11 18.27
N GLU A 125 6.49 -22.55 18.89
CA GLU A 125 7.86 -22.28 18.42
C GLU A 125 8.14 -22.91 17.04
N GLU A 126 7.60 -24.09 16.76
CA GLU A 126 7.81 -24.77 15.48
C GLU A 126 7.18 -23.97 14.33
N MET A 127 5.94 -23.52 14.52
CA MET A 127 5.24 -22.66 13.55
C MET A 127 6.00 -21.35 13.33
N LEU A 128 6.45 -20.69 14.42
CA LEU A 128 7.21 -19.44 14.33
C LEU A 128 8.53 -19.64 13.58
N ASP A 129 9.30 -20.70 13.88
CA ASP A 129 10.58 -20.98 13.24
C ASP A 129 10.45 -21.27 11.75
N VAL A 130 9.39 -22.01 11.36
CA VAL A 130 9.09 -22.30 9.97
C VAL A 130 8.77 -21.00 9.22
N GLN A 131 7.84 -20.19 9.72
CA GLN A 131 7.42 -18.97 9.03
C GLN A 131 8.50 -17.89 9.04
N ARG A 132 9.29 -17.77 10.10
CA ARG A 132 10.50 -16.94 10.11
C ARG A 132 11.44 -17.29 8.97
N SER A 133 11.68 -18.59 8.77
CA SER A 133 12.54 -19.06 7.67
C SER A 133 11.95 -18.75 6.29
N VAL A 134 10.64 -18.86 6.14
CA VAL A 134 9.92 -18.47 4.90
C VAL A 134 10.11 -16.99 4.61
N VAL A 135 9.82 -16.11 5.57
CA VAL A 135 9.94 -14.64 5.41
C VAL A 135 11.39 -14.22 5.12
N ILE A 136 12.38 -14.83 5.81
CA ILE A 136 13.80 -14.55 5.51
C ILE A 136 14.17 -14.98 4.08
N ASN A 137 13.67 -16.10 3.59
CA ASN A 137 13.90 -16.54 2.22
C ASN A 137 13.19 -15.64 1.21
N GLU A 138 11.98 -15.20 1.51
CA GLU A 138 11.25 -14.23 0.69
C GLU A 138 12.02 -12.90 0.60
N ARG A 139 12.53 -12.37 1.72
CA ARG A 139 13.39 -11.18 1.72
C ARG A 139 14.58 -11.34 0.77
N LYS A 140 15.26 -12.48 0.82
CA LYS A 140 16.37 -12.76 -0.10
C LYS A 140 15.92 -12.76 -1.57
N GLN A 141 14.76 -13.35 -1.88
CA GLN A 141 14.26 -13.45 -3.25
C GLN A 141 13.75 -12.12 -3.79
N VAL A 142 12.98 -11.38 -3.00
CA VAL A 142 12.23 -10.20 -3.45
C VAL A 142 13.07 -8.92 -3.33
N TYR A 143 13.97 -8.84 -2.33
CA TYR A 143 14.76 -7.64 -2.06
C TYR A 143 16.23 -7.82 -2.42
N GLU A 144 16.91 -8.86 -1.89
CA GLU A 144 18.38 -8.95 -2.01
C GLU A 144 18.85 -9.50 -3.36
N ASN A 145 18.11 -10.45 -3.94
CA ASN A 145 18.47 -11.10 -5.22
C ASN A 145 17.74 -10.50 -6.43
N ARG A 146 16.72 -9.66 -6.21
CA ARG A 146 15.99 -9.00 -7.29
C ARG A 146 16.76 -7.77 -7.77
N PRO A 147 16.96 -7.57 -9.09
CA PRO A 147 17.52 -6.33 -9.61
C PRO A 147 16.80 -5.10 -9.07
N TYR A 148 17.55 -4.12 -8.59
CA TYR A 148 17.05 -2.89 -7.95
C TYR A 148 16.28 -3.09 -6.62
N GLY A 149 16.27 -4.29 -6.04
CA GLY A 149 15.36 -4.66 -4.95
C GLY A 149 15.57 -3.86 -3.65
N LEU A 150 16.79 -3.39 -3.36
CA LEU A 150 17.10 -2.61 -2.15
C LEU A 150 16.85 -1.09 -2.29
N ALA A 151 16.41 -0.63 -3.47
CA ALA A 151 16.26 0.80 -3.71
C ALA A 151 15.19 1.44 -2.82
N TYR A 152 14.01 0.82 -2.70
CA TYR A 152 12.90 1.36 -1.90
C TYR A 152 13.20 1.36 -0.40
N GLU A 153 13.79 0.29 0.13
CA GLU A 153 14.25 0.24 1.53
C GLU A 153 15.26 1.36 1.82
N THR A 154 16.18 1.59 0.89
CA THR A 154 17.17 2.67 1.01
C THR A 154 16.50 4.04 0.97
N LEU A 155 15.50 4.24 0.10
CA LEU A 155 14.71 5.47 0.05
C LEU A 155 13.97 5.75 1.35
N GLN A 156 13.33 4.74 1.95
CA GLN A 156 12.63 4.90 3.23
C GLN A 156 13.57 5.40 4.33
N ARG A 157 14.77 4.84 4.44
CA ARG A 157 15.79 5.28 5.40
C ARG A 157 16.31 6.69 5.14
N LEU A 158 16.35 7.14 3.89
CA LEU A 158 16.76 8.50 3.55
C LEU A 158 15.63 9.53 3.78
N LEU A 159 14.37 9.13 3.52
CA LEU A 159 13.21 9.99 3.65
C LEU A 159 12.81 10.21 5.10
N PHE A 160 12.89 9.17 5.92
CA PHE A 160 12.38 9.18 7.29
C PHE A 160 13.52 9.02 8.28
N PRO A 161 13.55 9.84 9.36
CA PRO A 161 14.59 9.73 10.38
C PRO A 161 14.53 8.38 11.09
N GLU A 162 15.65 7.97 11.66
CA GLU A 162 15.73 6.74 12.45
C GLU A 162 14.67 6.74 13.56
N GLY A 163 13.95 5.62 13.67
CA GLY A 163 12.84 5.46 14.62
C GLY A 163 11.49 5.99 14.12
N HIS A 164 11.44 6.65 12.95
CA HIS A 164 10.16 6.95 12.32
C HIS A 164 9.49 5.66 11.84
N PRO A 165 8.16 5.47 12.03
CA PRO A 165 7.46 4.23 11.67
C PRO A 165 7.59 3.79 10.20
N TYR A 166 7.93 4.68 9.30
CA TYR A 166 8.16 4.40 7.88
C TYR A 166 9.64 4.28 7.49
N SER A 167 10.58 4.24 8.45
CA SER A 167 12.01 4.17 8.16
C SER A 167 12.54 2.76 7.91
N TRP A 168 11.71 1.72 8.02
CA TRP A 168 12.06 0.32 7.75
C TRP A 168 11.09 -0.33 6.75
N PRO A 169 11.54 -1.36 6.02
CA PRO A 169 10.69 -2.07 5.07
C PRO A 169 9.69 -2.98 5.79
N THR A 170 8.53 -3.19 5.18
CA THR A 170 7.47 -4.08 5.72
C THR A 170 7.95 -5.51 5.94
N ILE A 171 8.82 -6.02 5.07
CA ILE A 171 9.42 -7.35 5.20
C ILE A 171 10.34 -7.46 6.42
N GLY A 172 10.81 -6.34 6.99
CA GLY A 172 11.75 -6.28 8.10
C GLY A 172 13.19 -6.60 7.73
N TYR A 173 14.08 -6.52 8.73
CA TYR A 173 15.49 -6.88 8.59
C TYR A 173 15.75 -8.30 9.11
N THR A 174 16.63 -9.05 8.44
CA THR A 174 16.96 -10.44 8.85
C THR A 174 17.36 -10.56 10.32
N PRO A 175 18.23 -9.70 10.90
CA PRO A 175 18.56 -9.82 12.34
C PRO A 175 17.35 -9.60 13.26
N ASP A 176 16.39 -8.74 12.87
CA ASP A 176 15.19 -8.49 13.65
C ASP A 176 14.25 -9.70 13.60
N LEU A 177 14.08 -10.29 12.40
CA LEU A 177 13.31 -11.52 12.20
C LEU A 177 13.89 -12.68 12.99
N GLU A 178 15.22 -12.88 12.98
CA GLU A 178 15.92 -13.91 13.77
C GLU A 178 15.74 -13.73 15.28
N ALA A 179 15.60 -12.49 15.74
CA ALA A 179 15.43 -12.16 17.15
C ALA A 179 13.98 -12.21 17.64
N MET A 180 12.99 -12.46 16.75
CA MET A 180 11.57 -12.54 17.11
C MET A 180 11.27 -13.73 17.99
N SER A 181 10.45 -13.51 19.03
CA SER A 181 9.98 -14.54 19.96
C SER A 181 8.47 -14.77 19.83
N LEU A 182 8.00 -15.90 20.34
CA LEU A 182 6.55 -16.17 20.51
C LEU A 182 5.83 -15.05 21.27
N GLN A 183 6.52 -14.48 22.27
CA GLN A 183 5.94 -13.41 23.08
C GLN A 183 5.74 -12.14 22.21
N ASP A 184 6.70 -11.77 21.32
CA ASP A 184 6.56 -10.64 20.41
C ASP A 184 5.35 -10.84 19.47
N ALA A 185 5.20 -12.04 18.89
CA ALA A 185 4.08 -12.38 18.01
C ALA A 185 2.74 -12.37 18.76
N SER A 186 2.69 -13.00 19.95
CA SER A 186 1.48 -13.04 20.79
C SER A 186 1.04 -11.65 21.24
N ASP A 187 1.99 -10.79 21.63
CA ASP A 187 1.69 -9.44 22.11
C ASP A 187 1.20 -8.55 20.97
N PHE A 188 1.79 -8.68 19.79
CA PHE A 188 1.34 -7.94 18.60
C PHE A 188 -0.07 -8.38 18.20
N TYR A 189 -0.35 -9.67 18.14
CA TYR A 189 -1.68 -10.19 17.85
C TYR A 189 -2.70 -9.70 18.88
N ARG A 190 -2.46 -9.89 20.19
CA ARG A 190 -3.38 -9.43 21.25
C ARG A 190 -3.67 -7.94 21.17
N ARG A 191 -2.68 -7.16 20.75
CA ARG A 191 -2.80 -5.69 20.71
C ARG A 191 -3.58 -5.20 19.52
N TYR A 192 -3.40 -5.81 18.36
CA TYR A 192 -3.88 -5.24 17.10
C TYR A 192 -4.95 -6.07 16.38
N TYR A 193 -5.04 -7.36 16.65
CA TYR A 193 -5.98 -8.26 15.98
C TYR A 193 -7.24 -8.47 16.82
N ALA A 194 -8.07 -7.43 16.88
CA ALA A 194 -9.32 -7.43 17.63
C ALA A 194 -10.40 -6.66 16.86
N PRO A 195 -11.68 -6.92 17.16
CA PRO A 195 -12.82 -6.30 16.48
C PRO A 195 -12.74 -4.77 16.43
N ASP A 196 -12.39 -4.11 17.53
CA ASP A 196 -12.32 -2.65 17.64
C ASP A 196 -11.13 -2.00 16.88
N ASN A 197 -10.25 -2.81 16.29
CA ASN A 197 -9.16 -2.41 15.41
C ASN A 197 -9.31 -2.94 13.98
N ALA A 198 -10.48 -3.46 13.62
CA ALA A 198 -10.74 -4.09 12.33
C ALA A 198 -11.94 -3.46 11.60
N VAL A 199 -11.94 -3.66 10.28
CA VAL A 199 -13.07 -3.38 9.40
C VAL A 199 -13.37 -4.65 8.61
N LEU A 200 -14.60 -5.13 8.69
CA LEU A 200 -15.13 -6.19 7.83
C LEU A 200 -15.87 -5.53 6.67
N VAL A 201 -15.50 -5.85 5.45
CA VAL A 201 -16.24 -5.44 4.25
C VAL A 201 -16.82 -6.67 3.56
N LEU A 202 -18.11 -6.60 3.23
CA LEU A 202 -18.81 -7.56 2.39
C LEU A 202 -19.20 -6.86 1.10
N ALA A 203 -18.61 -7.25 -0.03
CA ALA A 203 -18.89 -6.66 -1.33
C ALA A 203 -19.38 -7.72 -2.31
N GLY A 204 -20.48 -7.47 -3.01
CA GLY A 204 -21.01 -8.38 -4.02
C GLY A 204 -22.47 -8.77 -3.80
N ASP A 205 -22.84 -10.01 -4.12
CA ASP A 205 -24.20 -10.53 -4.04
C ASP A 205 -24.63 -10.82 -2.59
N VAL A 206 -24.72 -9.75 -1.82
CA VAL A 206 -25.15 -9.75 -0.41
C VAL A 206 -26.02 -8.52 -0.14
N GLY A 207 -27.18 -8.70 0.48
CA GLY A 207 -28.03 -7.58 0.91
C GLY A 207 -27.48 -6.91 2.17
N VAL A 208 -27.76 -5.62 2.33
CA VAL A 208 -27.24 -4.80 3.43
C VAL A 208 -27.62 -5.39 4.80
N GLU A 209 -28.91 -5.67 5.03
CA GLU A 209 -29.38 -6.23 6.31
C GLU A 209 -28.75 -7.59 6.61
N GLN A 210 -28.62 -8.44 5.59
CA GLN A 210 -28.01 -9.75 5.73
C GLN A 210 -26.52 -9.66 6.07
N GLY A 211 -25.81 -8.74 5.43
CA GLY A 211 -24.40 -8.49 5.74
C GLY A 211 -24.18 -8.07 7.19
N PHE A 212 -25.02 -7.19 7.72
CA PHE A 212 -24.97 -6.79 9.12
C PHE A 212 -25.35 -7.93 10.08
N GLU A 213 -26.37 -8.72 9.76
CA GLU A 213 -26.74 -9.91 10.54
C GLU A 213 -25.60 -10.93 10.60
N TRP A 214 -24.93 -11.18 9.48
CA TRP A 214 -23.78 -12.08 9.43
C TRP A 214 -22.59 -11.51 10.22
N GLY A 215 -22.27 -10.23 10.04
CA GLY A 215 -21.23 -9.58 10.84
C GLY A 215 -21.47 -9.72 12.34
N ALA A 216 -22.70 -9.47 12.80
CA ALA A 216 -23.07 -9.66 14.20
C ALA A 216 -23.00 -11.12 14.63
N ARG A 217 -23.52 -12.06 13.83
CA ARG A 217 -23.53 -13.50 14.15
C ARG A 217 -22.15 -14.08 14.36
N TYR A 218 -21.19 -13.70 13.50
CA TYR A 218 -19.85 -14.28 13.51
C TYR A 218 -18.86 -13.56 14.43
N PHE A 219 -19.05 -12.26 14.69
CA PHE A 219 -18.02 -11.47 15.36
C PHE A 219 -18.46 -10.76 16.65
N ALA A 220 -19.75 -10.63 16.96
CA ALA A 220 -20.19 -9.80 18.07
C ALA A 220 -19.75 -10.30 19.45
N ASP A 221 -19.48 -11.57 19.61
CA ASP A 221 -19.03 -12.20 20.87
C ASP A 221 -17.51 -12.19 21.04
N LEU A 222 -16.74 -11.81 20.01
CA LEU A 222 -15.29 -11.66 20.12
C LEU A 222 -14.95 -10.45 21.01
N PRO A 223 -13.94 -10.57 21.91
CA PRO A 223 -13.60 -9.50 22.83
C PRO A 223 -12.88 -8.35 22.11
N ALA A 224 -13.25 -7.12 22.46
CA ALA A 224 -12.52 -5.93 22.08
C ALA A 224 -11.24 -5.76 22.93
N ASN A 225 -10.25 -5.06 22.39
CA ASN A 225 -9.00 -4.72 23.11
C ASN A 225 -9.09 -3.46 23.97
N GLY A 226 -10.26 -2.79 24.03
CA GLY A 226 -10.48 -1.57 24.79
C GLY A 226 -9.98 -0.30 24.09
N GLY A 227 -9.75 -0.35 22.78
CA GLY A 227 -9.48 0.82 21.94
C GLY A 227 -8.13 1.51 22.16
N VAL A 228 -7.22 0.87 22.92
CA VAL A 228 -5.87 1.39 23.13
C VAL A 228 -5.05 1.21 21.85
N ARG A 229 -5.18 2.15 20.93
CA ARG A 229 -4.31 2.28 19.76
C ARG A 229 -3.17 3.22 20.13
N PRO A 230 -1.95 2.75 20.36
CA PRO A 230 -0.84 3.68 20.30
C PRO A 230 -0.68 4.05 18.84
N SER A 231 -1.14 5.24 18.47
CA SER A 231 -0.69 5.86 17.23
C SER A 231 0.83 5.98 17.35
N PRO A 232 1.62 5.48 16.40
CA PRO A 232 3.05 5.75 16.40
C PRO A 232 3.22 7.26 16.42
N ALA A 233 3.99 7.78 17.38
CA ALA A 233 4.32 9.19 17.41
C ALA A 233 5.17 9.48 16.16
N ALA A 234 4.55 10.03 15.13
CA ALA A 234 5.25 10.53 13.96
C ALA A 234 6.01 11.80 14.40
N ASN A 235 7.25 11.64 14.79
CA ASN A 235 8.13 12.76 15.04
C ASN A 235 8.60 13.35 13.70
N GLY A 236 7.77 14.22 13.15
CA GLY A 236 8.07 15.03 11.96
C GLY A 236 7.66 14.35 10.64
N ALA A 237 7.06 15.13 9.75
CA ALA A 237 6.99 14.79 8.34
C ALA A 237 8.44 14.58 7.85
N GLY A 238 8.69 13.51 7.11
CA GLY A 238 10.00 13.17 6.60
C GLY A 238 10.74 14.41 6.04
N THR A 239 11.71 14.87 6.80
CA THR A 239 12.60 15.97 6.39
C THR A 239 13.95 15.44 5.97
N GLY A 240 14.03 14.11 5.84
CA GLY A 240 15.21 13.44 5.33
C GLY A 240 15.47 13.79 3.86
N GLY A 241 16.69 13.64 3.46
CA GLY A 241 17.15 13.83 2.10
C GLY A 241 18.55 13.25 1.95
N GLY A 242 19.12 13.44 0.78
CA GLY A 242 20.46 12.97 0.49
C GLY A 242 20.49 11.95 -0.63
N THR A 243 21.71 11.58 -1.00
CA THR A 243 21.94 10.67 -2.13
C THR A 243 22.73 9.45 -1.68
N GLN A 244 22.28 8.26 -2.07
CA GLN A 244 23.00 7.01 -1.90
C GLN A 244 23.15 6.30 -3.24
N VAL A 245 24.36 5.80 -3.50
CA VAL A 245 24.65 4.97 -4.68
C VAL A 245 24.71 3.52 -4.23
N LEU A 246 24.01 2.64 -4.96
CA LEU A 246 24.03 1.19 -4.76
C LEU A 246 24.63 0.52 -6.01
N GLU A 247 25.51 -0.44 -5.82
CA GLU A 247 25.98 -1.32 -6.89
C GLU A 247 25.16 -2.61 -6.89
N ASP A 248 24.59 -2.97 -8.04
CA ASP A 248 23.75 -4.14 -8.16
C ASP A 248 23.99 -4.87 -9.51
N ARG A 249 23.46 -6.10 -9.61
CA ARG A 249 23.50 -6.90 -10.84
C ARG A 249 22.43 -6.45 -11.83
N VAL A 250 22.60 -5.26 -12.36
CA VAL A 250 21.67 -4.62 -13.29
C VAL A 250 22.38 -4.28 -14.60
N SER A 251 21.64 -4.21 -15.70
CA SER A 251 22.20 -3.84 -17.00
C SER A 251 22.29 -2.34 -17.21
N PHE A 252 21.40 -1.57 -16.57
CA PHE A 252 21.27 -0.14 -16.76
C PHE A 252 21.19 0.60 -15.42
N PRO A 253 21.80 1.77 -15.31
CA PRO A 253 21.61 2.61 -14.12
C PRO A 253 20.16 3.05 -14.00
N ARG A 254 19.65 3.09 -12.75
CA ARG A 254 18.31 3.59 -12.44
C ARG A 254 18.38 4.60 -11.30
N ILE A 255 17.65 5.68 -11.45
CA ILE A 255 17.59 6.75 -10.48
C ILE A 255 16.20 6.75 -9.85
N TYR A 256 16.15 6.81 -8.55
CA TYR A 256 14.94 6.96 -7.75
C TYR A 256 15.02 8.28 -7.01
N HIS A 257 14.12 9.18 -7.30
CA HIS A 257 13.88 10.39 -6.53
C HIS A 257 12.62 10.19 -5.72
N ALA A 258 12.66 10.48 -4.43
CA ALA A 258 11.49 10.36 -3.57
C ALA A 258 11.37 11.55 -2.63
N TYR A 259 10.12 11.89 -2.30
CA TYR A 259 9.74 13.01 -1.45
C TYR A 259 8.70 12.55 -0.45
N ALA A 260 8.86 12.94 0.82
CA ALA A 260 7.79 12.82 1.79
C ALA A 260 6.79 13.94 1.56
N VAL A 261 5.54 13.58 1.37
CA VAL A 261 4.45 14.49 1.00
C VAL A 261 3.28 14.36 1.98
N PRO A 262 2.27 15.23 1.92
CA PRO A 262 1.08 15.09 2.75
C PRO A 262 0.43 13.71 2.67
N PRO A 263 -0.20 13.24 3.76
CA PRO A 263 -0.79 11.92 3.83
C PRO A 263 -2.02 11.75 2.92
N TYR A 264 -2.38 10.49 2.68
CA TYR A 264 -3.59 10.12 1.95
C TYR A 264 -4.85 10.76 2.55
N GLY A 265 -5.80 11.12 1.69
CA GLY A 265 -7.06 11.75 2.08
C GLY A 265 -7.00 13.27 2.24
N THR A 266 -5.83 13.90 2.05
CA THR A 266 -5.70 15.36 1.98
C THR A 266 -5.87 15.89 0.56
N GLU A 267 -6.32 17.13 0.40
CA GLU A 267 -6.41 17.77 -0.93
C GLU A 267 -5.05 17.82 -1.64
N ALA A 268 -3.98 18.11 -0.88
CA ALA A 268 -2.64 18.16 -1.44
C ALA A 268 -2.18 16.79 -1.99
N TRP A 269 -2.58 15.69 -1.36
CA TRP A 269 -2.31 14.34 -1.87
C TRP A 269 -2.96 14.12 -3.25
N VAL A 270 -4.25 14.48 -3.40
CA VAL A 270 -4.98 14.37 -4.68
C VAL A 270 -4.33 15.24 -5.76
N GLN A 271 -3.91 16.45 -5.41
CA GLN A 271 -3.24 17.37 -6.34
C GLN A 271 -1.86 16.85 -6.78
N LEU A 272 -1.12 16.21 -5.86
CA LEU A 272 0.14 15.52 -6.17
C LEU A 272 -0.08 14.28 -7.03
N ASP A 273 -1.16 13.56 -6.83
CA ASP A 273 -1.49 12.44 -7.70
C ASP A 273 -1.79 12.90 -9.13
N VAL A 274 -2.57 13.97 -9.32
CA VAL A 274 -2.75 14.59 -10.65
C VAL A 274 -1.41 15.02 -11.25
N LEU A 275 -0.50 15.57 -10.44
CA LEU A 275 0.86 15.91 -10.88
C LEU A 275 1.63 14.66 -11.31
N SER A 276 1.50 13.53 -10.61
CA SER A 276 2.18 12.29 -10.98
C SER A 276 1.77 11.82 -12.38
N TYR A 277 0.48 11.81 -12.67
CA TYR A 277 -0.05 11.51 -14.01
C TYR A 277 0.45 12.47 -15.07
N LEU A 278 0.52 13.76 -14.77
CA LEU A 278 1.04 14.76 -15.70
C LEU A 278 2.51 14.56 -16.00
N LEU A 279 3.30 14.15 -15.00
CA LEU A 279 4.74 13.97 -15.15
C LEU A 279 5.10 12.73 -15.95
N ALA A 280 4.48 11.58 -15.72
CA ALA A 280 4.98 10.32 -16.28
C ALA A 280 3.93 9.42 -16.96
N ASP A 281 2.62 9.57 -16.68
CA ASP A 281 1.64 8.67 -17.27
C ASP A 281 1.29 9.05 -18.72
N GLY A 282 1.45 8.06 -19.60
CA GLY A 282 1.17 8.18 -21.03
C GLY A 282 2.24 8.93 -21.83
N GLU A 283 2.24 8.68 -23.13
CA GLU A 283 3.26 9.18 -24.06
C GLU A 283 3.34 10.72 -24.16
N SER A 284 2.28 11.43 -23.81
CA SER A 284 2.24 12.90 -23.82
C SER A 284 2.68 13.55 -22.51
N SER A 285 3.04 12.76 -21.51
CA SER A 285 3.51 13.26 -20.22
C SER A 285 4.89 13.90 -20.32
N ARG A 286 5.19 14.84 -19.42
CA ARG A 286 6.38 15.70 -19.55
C ARG A 286 7.69 14.94 -19.51
N LEU A 287 7.84 13.95 -18.63
CA LEU A 287 9.05 13.13 -18.54
C LEU A 287 9.18 12.22 -19.76
N GLN A 288 8.08 11.57 -20.20
CA GLN A 288 8.13 10.74 -21.41
C GLN A 288 8.55 11.55 -22.65
N GLN A 289 8.02 12.75 -22.81
CA GLN A 289 8.42 13.62 -23.92
C GLN A 289 9.87 14.08 -23.77
N THR A 290 10.23 14.67 -22.63
CA THR A 290 11.52 15.37 -22.49
C THR A 290 12.70 14.42 -22.37
N VAL A 291 12.63 13.40 -21.46
CA VAL A 291 13.80 12.58 -21.17
C VAL A 291 13.83 11.27 -21.92
N VAL A 292 12.69 10.73 -22.35
CA VAL A 292 12.63 9.46 -23.08
C VAL A 292 12.70 9.71 -24.59
N ARG A 293 11.85 10.59 -25.14
CA ARG A 293 11.73 10.80 -26.59
C ARG A 293 12.69 11.84 -27.15
N ASP A 294 12.65 13.10 -26.63
CA ASP A 294 13.36 14.21 -27.24
C ASP A 294 14.85 14.18 -26.95
N ALA A 295 15.22 14.01 -25.66
CA ALA A 295 16.62 14.00 -25.24
C ALA A 295 17.27 12.61 -25.32
N GLU A 296 16.47 11.55 -25.44
CA GLU A 296 16.92 10.13 -25.48
C GLU A 296 17.85 9.75 -24.33
N LEU A 297 17.63 10.30 -23.13
CA LEU A 297 18.43 10.05 -21.93
C LEU A 297 17.97 8.82 -21.15
N ALA A 298 16.66 8.57 -21.12
CA ALA A 298 16.04 7.47 -20.39
C ALA A 298 15.43 6.42 -21.33
N GLN A 299 15.35 5.18 -20.86
CA GLN A 299 14.55 4.12 -21.47
C GLN A 299 13.10 4.22 -21.06
N ASP A 300 12.88 4.53 -19.78
CA ASP A 300 11.59 4.71 -19.13
C ASP A 300 11.65 5.83 -18.08
N ALA A 301 10.50 6.39 -17.78
CA ALA A 301 10.31 7.34 -16.69
C ALA A 301 8.92 7.12 -16.10
N ASP A 302 8.85 6.82 -14.82
CA ASP A 302 7.63 6.53 -14.09
C ASP A 302 7.50 7.38 -12.83
N THR A 303 6.30 7.53 -12.33
CA THR A 303 5.98 8.16 -11.05
C THR A 303 5.11 7.24 -10.22
N TYR A 304 5.21 7.34 -8.90
CA TYR A 304 4.30 6.69 -7.98
C TYR A 304 3.98 7.62 -6.80
N LEU A 305 2.81 7.42 -6.21
CA LEU A 305 2.39 8.12 -5.00
C LEU A 305 1.73 7.11 -4.05
N TYR A 306 2.39 6.83 -2.92
CA TYR A 306 1.87 5.88 -1.95
C TYR A 306 0.82 6.53 -1.03
N PRO A 307 -0.37 5.92 -0.92
CA PRO A 307 -1.46 6.42 -0.10
C PRO A 307 -1.28 5.98 1.37
N THR A 308 -0.33 6.58 2.08
CA THR A 308 0.00 6.23 3.46
C THR A 308 -0.52 7.24 4.46
N GLU A 309 -0.77 6.78 5.72
CA GLU A 309 -1.51 7.51 6.75
C GLU A 309 -0.70 8.63 7.41
N LEU A 310 0.60 8.43 7.67
CA LEU A 310 1.42 9.41 8.39
C LEU A 310 2.05 10.44 7.45
N ALA A 311 2.45 10.01 6.28
CA ALA A 311 3.03 10.83 5.21
C ALA A 311 2.98 10.07 3.90
N GLY A 312 2.52 10.67 2.81
CA GLY A 312 2.63 10.10 1.47
C GLY A 312 4.09 10.01 1.01
N ILE A 313 4.36 9.15 0.05
CA ILE A 313 5.68 9.04 -0.60
C ILE A 313 5.47 9.25 -2.10
N PHE A 314 5.92 10.39 -2.61
CA PHE A 314 5.92 10.68 -4.04
C PHE A 314 7.26 10.28 -4.63
N GLY A 315 7.27 9.47 -5.70
CA GLY A 315 8.48 9.01 -6.34
C GLY A 315 8.53 9.29 -7.84
N ILE A 316 9.74 9.53 -8.34
CA ILE A 316 10.08 9.57 -9.77
C ILE A 316 11.18 8.54 -10.00
N VAL A 317 10.95 7.61 -10.93
CA VAL A 317 11.91 6.56 -11.27
C VAL A 317 12.28 6.68 -12.73
N THR A 318 13.58 6.69 -13.02
CA THR A 318 14.08 6.77 -14.41
C THR A 318 15.21 5.79 -14.64
N THR A 319 15.13 5.03 -15.73
CA THR A 319 16.20 4.11 -16.15
C THR A 319 17.01 4.74 -17.28
N ALA A 320 18.31 4.91 -17.08
CA ALA A 320 19.18 5.53 -18.06
C ALA A 320 19.33 4.66 -19.32
N ARG A 321 19.50 5.29 -20.49
CA ARG A 321 19.96 4.58 -21.69
C ARG A 321 21.45 4.25 -21.57
N SER A 322 21.90 3.27 -22.33
CA SER A 322 23.31 2.85 -22.37
C SER A 322 24.23 4.03 -22.65
N GLY A 323 25.26 4.19 -21.82
CA GLY A 323 26.27 5.25 -21.97
C GLY A 323 25.82 6.64 -21.49
N VAL A 324 24.60 6.79 -20.99
CA VAL A 324 24.12 8.07 -20.42
C VAL A 324 24.57 8.18 -18.96
N PRO A 325 25.30 9.25 -18.59
CA PRO A 325 25.65 9.53 -17.20
C PRO A 325 24.40 9.79 -16.36
N THR A 326 24.35 9.22 -15.16
CA THR A 326 23.21 9.37 -14.23
C THR A 326 22.98 10.83 -13.83
N GLU A 327 24.04 11.62 -13.68
CA GLU A 327 23.98 13.03 -13.33
C GLU A 327 23.28 13.86 -14.44
N ARG A 328 23.52 13.49 -15.71
CA ARG A 328 22.86 14.16 -16.85
C ARG A 328 21.37 13.85 -16.88
N LEU A 329 21.00 12.59 -16.63
CA LEU A 329 19.59 12.19 -16.56
C LEU A 329 18.90 12.86 -15.37
N ALA A 330 19.52 12.82 -14.18
CA ALA A 330 18.97 13.47 -12.99
C ALA A 330 18.72 14.96 -13.19
N ALA A 331 19.70 15.68 -13.77
CA ALA A 331 19.57 17.09 -14.09
C ALA A 331 18.43 17.38 -15.11
N ALA A 332 18.20 16.50 -16.07
CA ALA A 332 17.10 16.63 -17.00
C ALA A 332 15.72 16.42 -16.35
N VAL A 333 15.62 15.44 -15.41
CA VAL A 333 14.41 15.23 -14.59
C VAL A 333 14.13 16.46 -13.74
N ASP A 334 15.16 17.01 -13.07
CA ASP A 334 15.05 18.20 -12.24
C ASP A 334 14.53 19.40 -13.04
N GLN A 335 15.05 19.60 -14.27
CA GLN A 335 14.55 20.67 -15.15
C GLN A 335 13.07 20.50 -15.53
N VAL A 336 12.57 19.26 -15.68
CA VAL A 336 11.14 19.03 -15.94
C VAL A 336 10.29 19.46 -14.75
N VAL A 337 10.67 19.05 -13.53
CA VAL A 337 9.97 19.45 -12.31
C VAL A 337 10.06 20.95 -12.09
N GLU A 338 11.23 21.56 -12.30
CA GLU A 338 11.44 23.00 -12.17
C GLU A 338 10.57 23.81 -13.14
N ARG A 339 10.41 23.36 -14.39
CA ARG A 339 9.49 24.00 -15.34
C ARG A 339 8.03 23.95 -14.88
N VAL A 340 7.60 22.87 -14.22
CA VAL A 340 6.25 22.86 -13.62
C VAL A 340 6.10 23.99 -12.60
N VAL A 341 7.12 24.22 -11.79
CA VAL A 341 7.10 25.27 -10.75
C VAL A 341 7.17 26.68 -11.36
N GLN A 342 8.07 26.88 -12.34
CA GLN A 342 8.33 28.21 -12.93
C GLN A 342 7.26 28.61 -13.94
N ASP A 343 7.03 27.76 -14.93
CA ASP A 343 6.18 28.07 -16.10
C ASP A 343 4.73 27.64 -15.87
N GLY A 344 4.48 26.75 -14.89
CA GLY A 344 3.17 26.16 -14.64
C GLY A 344 2.84 25.01 -15.61
N VAL A 345 1.56 24.68 -15.66
CA VAL A 345 0.98 23.65 -16.52
C VAL A 345 -0.25 24.18 -17.24
N SER A 346 -0.60 23.63 -18.39
CA SER A 346 -1.79 24.03 -19.15
C SER A 346 -3.06 23.33 -18.61
N GLU A 347 -4.23 23.92 -18.90
CA GLU A 347 -5.52 23.30 -18.58
C GLU A 347 -5.72 21.96 -19.28
N ASP A 348 -5.19 21.79 -20.50
CA ASP A 348 -5.28 20.54 -21.25
C ASP A 348 -4.43 19.43 -20.60
N GLU A 349 -3.24 19.75 -20.07
CA GLU A 349 -2.41 18.79 -19.33
C GLU A 349 -3.11 18.31 -18.05
N VAL A 350 -3.65 19.24 -17.26
CA VAL A 350 -4.38 18.92 -16.01
C VAL A 350 -5.64 18.10 -16.32
N THR A 351 -6.44 18.53 -17.31
CA THR A 351 -7.64 17.80 -17.73
C THR A 351 -7.29 16.39 -18.21
N GLY A 352 -6.21 16.25 -18.96
CA GLY A 352 -5.70 14.97 -19.44
C GLY A 352 -5.28 14.04 -18.27
N ALA A 353 -4.53 14.56 -17.31
CA ALA A 353 -4.10 13.84 -16.11
C ALA A 353 -5.30 13.38 -15.26
N ILE A 354 -6.26 14.26 -15.00
CA ILE A 354 -7.50 13.92 -14.26
C ILE A 354 -8.26 12.78 -14.94
N ARG A 355 -8.38 12.80 -16.27
CA ARG A 355 -9.08 11.73 -17.00
C ARG A 355 -8.37 10.40 -16.90
N ARG A 356 -7.04 10.39 -16.91
CA ARG A 356 -6.23 9.16 -16.74
C ARG A 356 -6.33 8.64 -15.32
N ALA A 357 -6.15 9.49 -14.31
CA ALA A 357 -6.35 9.12 -12.90
C ALA A 357 -7.75 8.50 -12.69
N ARG A 358 -8.79 9.15 -13.21
CA ARG A 358 -10.16 8.66 -13.12
C ARG A 358 -10.36 7.30 -13.81
N ARG A 359 -9.76 7.10 -14.99
CA ARG A 359 -9.77 5.80 -15.68
C ARG A 359 -9.18 4.72 -14.80
N ASP A 360 -8.06 5.00 -14.17
CA ASP A 360 -7.33 4.02 -13.39
C ASP A 360 -8.05 3.72 -12.07
N HIS A 361 -8.65 4.69 -11.42
CA HIS A 361 -9.54 4.45 -10.27
C HIS A 361 -10.77 3.61 -10.64
N ILE A 362 -11.37 3.82 -11.81
CA ILE A 362 -12.48 2.98 -12.28
C ILE A 362 -12.00 1.55 -12.50
N ASN A 363 -10.83 1.38 -13.13
CA ASN A 363 -10.24 0.07 -13.38
C ASN A 363 -9.82 -0.64 -12.09
N ALA A 364 -9.28 0.10 -11.12
CA ALA A 364 -8.91 -0.42 -9.80
C ALA A 364 -10.11 -0.87 -8.95
N MET A 365 -11.34 -0.54 -9.35
CA MET A 365 -12.59 -1.00 -8.71
C MET A 365 -13.36 -1.97 -9.61
N ALA A 366 -12.71 -2.65 -10.55
CA ALA A 366 -13.38 -3.50 -11.52
C ALA A 366 -13.94 -4.79 -10.89
N SER A 367 -13.21 -5.43 -9.99
CA SER A 367 -13.66 -6.64 -9.29
C SER A 367 -14.38 -6.32 -7.97
N VAL A 368 -15.09 -7.30 -7.42
CA VAL A 368 -15.69 -7.18 -6.07
C VAL A 368 -14.63 -7.13 -4.98
N GLU A 369 -13.50 -7.80 -5.20
CA GLU A 369 -12.32 -7.81 -4.33
C GLU A 369 -11.70 -6.42 -4.23
N ASP A 370 -11.41 -5.80 -5.39
CA ASP A 370 -10.84 -4.46 -5.44
C ASP A 370 -11.73 -3.43 -4.72
N ARG A 371 -13.06 -3.52 -4.96
CA ARG A 371 -14.02 -2.64 -4.28
C ARG A 371 -14.04 -2.84 -2.77
N ALA A 372 -13.94 -4.10 -2.32
CA ALA A 372 -13.85 -4.41 -0.90
C ALA A 372 -12.56 -3.85 -0.27
N GLU A 373 -11.43 -3.95 -0.95
CA GLU A 373 -10.15 -3.42 -0.49
C GLU A 373 -10.19 -1.89 -0.38
N GLU A 374 -10.66 -1.19 -1.40
CA GLU A 374 -10.75 0.29 -1.40
C GLU A 374 -11.67 0.81 -0.27
N LEU A 375 -12.84 0.17 -0.06
CA LEU A 375 -13.74 0.51 1.04
C LEU A 375 -13.11 0.21 2.41
N ALA A 376 -12.45 -0.94 2.55
CA ALA A 376 -11.75 -1.33 3.77
C ALA A 376 -10.62 -0.36 4.09
N TYR A 377 -9.84 0.05 3.08
CA TYR A 377 -8.74 1.00 3.23
C TYR A 377 -9.25 2.38 3.67
N ALA A 378 -10.27 2.92 2.98
CA ALA A 378 -10.88 4.19 3.36
C ALA A 378 -11.48 4.13 4.77
N ALA A 379 -12.22 3.08 5.10
CA ALA A 379 -12.78 2.91 6.43
C ALA A 379 -11.69 2.79 7.51
N THR A 380 -10.55 2.16 7.21
CA THR A 380 -9.46 1.94 8.16
C THR A 380 -8.62 3.20 8.35
N VAL A 381 -8.07 3.75 7.26
CA VAL A 381 -7.11 4.86 7.31
C VAL A 381 -7.82 6.21 7.48
N LEU A 382 -8.95 6.42 6.82
CA LEU A 382 -9.73 7.66 6.88
C LEU A 382 -10.89 7.59 7.89
N SER A 383 -11.07 6.45 8.57
CA SER A 383 -12.12 6.17 9.55
C SER A 383 -13.56 6.18 9.00
N ASP A 384 -13.74 6.30 7.70
CA ASP A 384 -15.05 6.36 7.03
C ASP A 384 -14.92 5.87 5.57
N ALA A 385 -15.65 4.80 5.21
CA ALA A 385 -15.68 4.26 3.85
C ALA A 385 -16.23 5.29 2.83
N GLY A 386 -17.14 6.16 3.24
CA GLY A 386 -17.73 7.20 2.38
C GLY A 386 -16.74 8.27 1.94
N ARG A 387 -15.60 8.42 2.63
CA ARG A 387 -14.51 9.31 2.24
C ARG A 387 -13.88 8.95 0.89
N LEU A 388 -13.99 7.69 0.46
CA LEU A 388 -13.54 7.27 -0.87
C LEU A 388 -14.22 8.08 -1.98
N ASP A 389 -15.55 8.18 -1.93
CA ASP A 389 -16.31 8.97 -2.91
C ASP A 389 -15.90 10.45 -2.90
N GLU A 390 -15.63 11.02 -1.73
CA GLU A 390 -15.18 12.41 -1.60
C GLU A 390 -13.82 12.62 -2.28
N ILE A 391 -12.84 11.72 -2.03
CA ILE A 391 -11.50 11.78 -2.63
C ILE A 391 -11.60 11.66 -4.14
N LEU A 392 -12.32 10.66 -4.65
CA LEU A 392 -12.49 10.44 -6.08
C LEU A 392 -13.12 11.66 -6.80
N ASN A 393 -13.99 12.39 -6.11
CA ASN A 393 -14.63 13.59 -6.68
C ASN A 393 -13.78 14.88 -6.49
N GLN A 394 -12.74 14.87 -5.65
CA GLN A 394 -11.80 15.99 -5.52
C GLN A 394 -10.96 16.17 -6.78
N TYR A 395 -10.64 15.10 -7.52
CA TYR A 395 -9.84 15.18 -8.76
C TYR A 395 -10.42 16.20 -9.77
N GLU A 396 -11.74 16.28 -9.89
CA GLU A 396 -12.40 17.19 -10.83
C GLU A 396 -12.23 18.67 -10.49
N ARG A 397 -11.78 18.98 -9.27
CA ARG A 397 -11.59 20.35 -8.77
C ARG A 397 -10.16 20.83 -8.87
N VAL A 398 -9.21 19.94 -9.19
CA VAL A 398 -7.79 20.29 -9.28
C VAL A 398 -7.55 21.27 -10.43
N THR A 399 -6.89 22.37 -10.12
CA THR A 399 -6.56 23.44 -11.05
C THR A 399 -5.09 23.45 -11.44
N THR A 400 -4.74 24.23 -12.47
CA THR A 400 -3.34 24.47 -12.86
C THR A 400 -2.53 25.11 -11.74
N ASP A 401 -3.14 26.01 -10.97
CA ASP A 401 -2.49 26.69 -9.84
C ASP A 401 -2.23 25.71 -8.68
N ASP A 402 -3.14 24.75 -8.44
CA ASP A 402 -2.95 23.72 -7.43
C ASP A 402 -1.76 22.82 -7.78
N VAL A 403 -1.68 22.34 -9.01
CA VAL A 403 -0.56 21.48 -9.48
C VAL A 403 0.76 22.23 -9.36
N ARG A 404 0.81 23.50 -9.77
CA ARG A 404 2.00 24.36 -9.63
C ARG A 404 2.39 24.57 -8.16
N ARG A 405 1.41 24.79 -7.30
CA ARG A 405 1.61 25.02 -5.86
C ARG A 405 2.20 23.80 -5.17
N VAL A 406 1.58 22.61 -5.36
CA VAL A 406 2.07 21.38 -4.70
C VAL A 406 3.44 20.96 -5.22
N ALA A 407 3.74 21.15 -6.51
CA ALA A 407 5.08 20.92 -7.04
C ALA A 407 6.13 21.78 -6.32
N ARG A 408 5.85 23.09 -6.15
CA ARG A 408 6.76 24.02 -5.45
C ARG A 408 6.91 23.71 -3.97
N GLU A 409 5.83 23.32 -3.29
CA GLU A 409 5.82 23.08 -1.85
C GLU A 409 6.47 21.74 -1.47
N HIS A 410 6.37 20.71 -2.33
CA HIS A 410 6.72 19.35 -1.96
C HIS A 410 7.84 18.72 -2.79
N LEU A 411 8.14 19.16 -4.01
CA LEU A 411 9.15 18.54 -4.88
C LEU A 411 10.47 19.34 -4.95
N GLY A 412 10.81 20.07 -3.90
CA GLY A 412 12.10 20.78 -3.79
C GLY A 412 13.28 19.81 -3.68
N ILE A 413 14.41 20.13 -4.34
CA ILE A 413 15.63 19.32 -4.33
C ILE A 413 16.19 19.12 -2.90
N ASP A 414 16.04 20.10 -2.04
CA ASP A 414 16.49 20.09 -0.64
C ASP A 414 15.73 19.08 0.25
N ARG A 415 14.58 18.60 -0.20
CA ARG A 415 13.74 17.63 0.49
C ARG A 415 13.81 16.22 -0.10
N ARG A 416 14.60 16.05 -1.14
CA ARG A 416 14.64 14.85 -1.95
C ARG A 416 15.60 13.80 -1.39
N ALA A 417 15.10 12.59 -1.22
CA ALA A 417 15.94 11.41 -1.15
C ALA A 417 16.22 10.89 -2.56
N THR A 418 17.47 10.53 -2.82
CA THR A 418 17.89 9.99 -4.12
C THR A 418 18.63 8.67 -3.91
N VAL A 419 18.21 7.64 -4.63
CA VAL A 419 18.96 6.39 -4.73
C VAL A 419 19.33 6.19 -6.20
N VAL A 420 20.63 5.99 -6.45
CA VAL A 420 21.16 5.68 -7.78
C VAL A 420 21.67 4.24 -7.75
N VAL A 421 21.01 3.36 -8.48
CA VAL A 421 21.47 1.98 -8.63
C VAL A 421 22.28 1.88 -9.91
N VAL A 422 23.53 1.45 -9.80
CA VAL A 422 24.46 1.31 -10.92
C VAL A 422 24.87 -0.14 -11.12
N PRO A 423 25.21 -0.54 -12.36
CA PRO A 423 25.77 -1.87 -12.62
C PRO A 423 27.02 -2.11 -11.77
N ARG A 424 27.06 -3.25 -11.09
CA ARG A 424 28.26 -3.71 -10.40
C ARG A 424 29.37 -3.93 -11.42
N ARG A 425 30.52 -3.33 -11.18
CA ARG A 425 31.72 -3.62 -12.00
C ARG A 425 32.10 -5.08 -11.77
N GLU A 426 32.10 -5.89 -12.81
CA GLU A 426 32.75 -7.17 -12.75
C GLU A 426 34.25 -6.87 -12.54
N ASP A 427 34.79 -7.26 -11.39
CA ASP A 427 36.22 -7.29 -11.18
C ASP A 427 36.76 -8.22 -12.24
N GLY A 428 37.47 -7.61 -13.24
CA GLY A 428 38.10 -8.36 -14.33
C GLY A 428 39.05 -9.39 -13.73
N HIS A 429 38.59 -10.60 -13.57
CA HIS A 429 39.50 -11.72 -13.42
C HIS A 429 40.17 -11.88 -14.76
N GLY A 430 41.40 -11.36 -14.78
CA GLY A 430 42.30 -11.44 -15.88
C GLY A 430 42.41 -12.85 -16.46
N GLN A 431 42.55 -12.86 -17.73
CA GLN A 431 42.97 -13.97 -18.59
C GLN A 431 44.14 -14.76 -17.98
#